data_fdd252ea8156fb73882ffcfaf6b1d607
#
_entry.id   fdd252ea8156fb73882ffcfaf6b1d607
#
_cell.length_a   1.000
_cell.length_b   1.000
_cell.length_c   1.000
_cell.angle_alpha   90.00
_cell.angle_beta   90.00
_cell.angle_gamma   90.00
#
_symmetry.space_group_name_H-M   'P 1'
#
loop_
_entity.id
_entity.type
_entity.pdbx_description
1 polymer ?
#
loop_
_entity_poly.entity_id
_entity_poly.type
_entity_poly.pdbx_seq_one_letter_code
_entity_poly.pdbx_strand_id
1 'polypeptide(L)'
;MYDKASISFVVLHYNTYQETINCVNSILHNVHPENVNVVIVDNCSPNGSGDIIRDTFIDEKRVYFIPLNQNTGFAVGNNAGINFARTELKSDFVCCINNDTLVEQNDFFSRIIDIYLETNAAVIGPKVYLKDNSYQLFNTKLETVSFYRKKLSDYKKSVFLLNLKYIFSKLGINISKNKNNLSNNKSKFDSKDSSFFETEHTNVVLHGCCLIFTPVFFEHFSGFSPDTFLYREEEILYIDISSVGLNNIYSPKIYIKHLEDAATNSLFDNNYKKLIFVTKNKIKSTRVLIQHMNSMNQTGS
;
A
#
# COMPACT_ATOMS: atom_id res chain seq x y z
N MET A 1 -8.28 -28.21 6.60
CA MET A 1 -7.84 -28.04 5.19
C MET A 1 -6.69 -27.03 5.05
N TYR A 2 -6.56 -26.05 5.95
CA TYR A 2 -5.50 -25.02 5.93
C TYR A 2 -4.41 -25.20 7.00
N ASP A 3 -4.30 -26.37 7.66
CA ASP A 3 -3.25 -26.67 8.67
C ASP A 3 -1.82 -26.60 8.11
N LYS A 4 -1.68 -26.60 6.78
CA LYS A 4 -0.41 -26.46 6.06
C LYS A 4 -0.39 -25.25 5.13
N ALA A 5 -1.32 -24.29 5.33
CA ALA A 5 -1.35 -23.09 4.51
C ALA A 5 -0.04 -22.29 4.61
N SER A 6 0.34 -21.65 3.52
CA SER A 6 1.56 -20.87 3.42
C SER A 6 1.26 -19.40 3.11
N ILE A 7 2.10 -18.51 3.64
CA ILE A 7 2.03 -17.09 3.36
C ILE A 7 3.40 -16.53 2.95
N SER A 8 3.41 -15.70 1.92
CA SER A 8 4.57 -14.87 1.60
C SER A 8 4.25 -13.39 1.87
N PHE A 9 5.15 -12.75 2.60
CA PHE A 9 5.13 -11.29 2.76
C PHE A 9 5.94 -10.66 1.63
N VAL A 10 5.33 -9.80 0.84
CA VAL A 10 6.00 -9.01 -0.20
C VAL A 10 6.30 -7.63 0.37
N VAL A 11 7.57 -7.31 0.49
CA VAL A 11 8.07 -6.04 1.02
C VAL A 11 8.73 -5.25 -0.11
N LEU A 12 8.07 -4.20 -0.58
CA LEU A 12 8.60 -3.34 -1.64
C LEU A 12 9.60 -2.35 -1.04
N HIS A 13 10.87 -2.51 -1.38
CA HIS A 13 11.96 -1.66 -0.93
C HIS A 13 12.26 -0.54 -1.94
N TYR A 14 12.50 0.69 -1.41
CA TYR A 14 13.10 1.79 -2.15
C TYR A 14 13.85 2.75 -1.23
N ASN A 15 15.17 2.80 -1.32
CA ASN A 15 16.11 3.69 -0.60
C ASN A 15 16.25 3.52 0.91
N THR A 16 15.24 3.08 1.64
CA THR A 16 15.18 3.10 3.11
C THR A 16 15.49 1.71 3.68
N TYR A 17 16.78 1.32 3.71
CA TYR A 17 17.17 -0.04 4.10
C TYR A 17 16.86 -0.36 5.56
N GLN A 18 17.01 0.60 6.49
CA GLN A 18 16.78 0.34 7.91
C GLN A 18 15.33 -0.01 8.21
N GLU A 19 14.40 0.72 7.61
CA GLU A 19 12.96 0.45 7.71
C GLU A 19 12.64 -0.94 7.16
N THR A 20 13.20 -1.28 5.99
CA THR A 20 13.00 -2.60 5.39
C THR A 20 13.54 -3.71 6.28
N ILE A 21 14.76 -3.56 6.85
CA ILE A 21 15.34 -4.54 7.78
C ILE A 21 14.45 -4.70 9.01
N ASN A 22 13.96 -3.61 9.60
CA ASN A 22 13.08 -3.64 10.76
C ASN A 22 11.75 -4.35 10.44
N CYS A 23 11.15 -4.05 9.29
CA CYS A 23 9.91 -4.70 8.83
C CYS A 23 10.12 -6.21 8.69
N VAL A 24 11.14 -6.64 7.94
CA VAL A 24 11.44 -8.05 7.72
C VAL A 24 11.73 -8.77 9.03
N ASN A 25 12.54 -8.19 9.91
CA ASN A 25 12.83 -8.79 11.22
C ASN A 25 11.57 -8.93 12.08
N SER A 26 10.66 -7.95 12.04
CA SER A 26 9.38 -8.05 12.77
C SER A 26 8.52 -9.23 12.29
N ILE A 27 8.50 -9.48 10.97
CA ILE A 27 7.79 -10.61 10.37
C ILE A 27 8.45 -11.92 10.82
N LEU A 28 9.77 -12.04 10.63
CA LEU A 28 10.53 -13.25 10.95
C LEU A 28 10.48 -13.64 12.42
N HIS A 29 10.33 -12.66 13.32
CA HIS A 29 10.28 -12.87 14.77
C HIS A 29 8.87 -13.23 15.25
N ASN A 30 7.85 -12.55 14.75
CA ASN A 30 6.51 -12.66 15.31
C ASN A 30 5.58 -13.62 14.54
N VAL A 31 5.84 -13.84 13.23
CA VAL A 31 5.02 -14.78 12.46
C VAL A 31 5.69 -16.15 12.45
N HIS A 32 5.05 -17.16 13.07
CA HIS A 32 5.64 -18.48 13.27
C HIS A 32 6.02 -19.20 11.96
N PRO A 33 7.18 -19.94 11.96
CA PRO A 33 8.06 -20.07 10.81
C PRO A 33 7.73 -21.15 9.79
N GLU A 34 6.88 -22.12 10.07
CA GLU A 34 6.88 -23.35 9.25
C GLU A 34 6.40 -23.14 7.79
N ASN A 35 5.63 -22.06 7.53
CA ASN A 35 5.09 -21.80 6.20
C ASN A 35 5.10 -20.30 5.84
N VAL A 36 6.07 -19.56 6.38
CA VAL A 36 6.19 -18.10 6.18
C VAL A 36 7.45 -17.76 5.41
N ASN A 37 7.30 -17.04 4.30
CA ASN A 37 8.40 -16.51 3.51
C ASN A 37 8.31 -14.98 3.41
N VAL A 38 9.43 -14.33 3.17
CA VAL A 38 9.50 -12.89 2.89
C VAL A 38 10.17 -12.69 1.53
N VAL A 39 9.50 -11.97 0.65
CA VAL A 39 10.01 -11.61 -0.68
C VAL A 39 10.28 -10.11 -0.67
N ILE A 40 11.53 -9.72 -0.63
CA ILE A 40 11.94 -8.32 -0.71
C ILE A 40 12.15 -7.97 -2.17
N VAL A 41 11.41 -6.97 -2.67
CA VAL A 41 11.57 -6.46 -4.03
C VAL A 41 12.27 -5.11 -3.97
N ASP A 42 13.53 -5.04 -4.41
CA ASP A 42 14.22 -3.76 -4.56
C ASP A 42 13.78 -3.07 -5.86
N ASN A 43 13.06 -1.98 -5.72
CA ASN A 43 12.50 -1.21 -6.84
C ASN A 43 13.56 -0.31 -7.51
N CYS A 44 14.77 -0.86 -7.72
CA CYS A 44 15.92 -0.19 -8.30
C CYS A 44 16.39 1.02 -7.45
N SER A 45 16.77 0.77 -6.21
CA SER A 45 17.26 1.80 -5.28
C SER A 45 18.63 2.35 -5.73
N PRO A 46 18.75 3.65 -6.04
CA PRO A 46 19.98 4.23 -6.60
C PRO A 46 21.09 4.47 -5.55
N ASN A 47 20.82 4.27 -4.27
CA ASN A 47 21.73 4.59 -3.15
C ASN A 47 22.49 3.38 -2.60
N GLY A 48 22.45 2.23 -3.28
CA GLY A 48 23.12 0.98 -2.84
C GLY A 48 22.41 0.26 -1.68
N SER A 49 21.25 0.73 -1.25
CA SER A 49 20.51 0.12 -0.13
C SER A 49 20.02 -1.31 -0.43
N GLY A 50 19.79 -1.63 -1.70
CA GLY A 50 19.42 -2.98 -2.13
C GLY A 50 20.52 -4.00 -1.81
N ASP A 51 21.79 -3.67 -2.05
CA ASP A 51 22.93 -4.53 -1.72
C ASP A 51 23.05 -4.76 -0.22
N ILE A 52 22.86 -3.71 0.59
CA ILE A 52 22.89 -3.81 2.06
C ILE A 52 21.83 -4.81 2.55
N ILE A 53 20.60 -4.74 2.00
CA ILE A 53 19.52 -5.65 2.39
C ILE A 53 19.81 -7.08 1.97
N ARG A 54 20.23 -7.29 0.71
CA ARG A 54 20.62 -8.61 0.20
C ARG A 54 21.66 -9.27 1.11
N ASP A 55 22.72 -8.53 1.45
CA ASP A 55 23.83 -9.04 2.26
C ASP A 55 23.41 -9.26 3.73
N THR A 56 22.46 -8.46 4.25
CA THR A 56 21.90 -8.64 5.61
C THR A 56 21.15 -9.97 5.76
N PHE A 57 20.41 -10.39 4.73
CA PHE A 57 19.56 -11.58 4.80
C PHE A 57 20.09 -12.77 3.99
N ILE A 58 21.36 -12.76 3.58
CA ILE A 58 21.94 -13.76 2.69
C ILE A 58 21.84 -15.20 3.24
N ASP A 59 21.92 -15.37 4.56
CA ASP A 59 21.86 -16.67 5.24
C ASP A 59 20.45 -17.03 5.75
N GLU A 60 19.46 -16.12 5.64
CA GLU A 60 18.09 -16.39 6.08
C GLU A 60 17.29 -17.10 4.95
N LYS A 61 17.07 -18.40 5.12
CA LYS A 61 16.42 -19.26 4.10
C LYS A 61 14.98 -18.89 3.75
N ARG A 62 14.30 -18.13 4.61
CA ARG A 62 12.93 -17.68 4.40
C ARG A 62 12.84 -16.34 3.68
N VAL A 63 13.99 -15.69 3.41
CA VAL A 63 14.05 -14.38 2.73
C VAL A 63 14.56 -14.53 1.31
N TYR A 64 13.81 -14.00 0.37
CA TYR A 64 14.11 -13.97 -1.05
C TYR A 64 14.27 -12.52 -1.49
N PHE A 65 15.32 -12.23 -2.26
CA PHE A 65 15.61 -10.88 -2.74
C PHE A 65 15.49 -10.79 -4.26
N ILE A 66 14.68 -9.85 -4.75
CA ILE A 66 14.41 -9.63 -6.19
C ILE A 66 14.81 -8.19 -6.55
N PRO A 67 15.93 -7.97 -7.24
CA PRO A 67 16.28 -6.66 -7.76
C PRO A 67 15.52 -6.36 -9.05
N LEU A 68 14.90 -5.20 -9.17
CA LEU A 68 14.33 -4.70 -10.42
C LEU A 68 15.34 -3.80 -11.17
N ASN A 69 15.25 -3.80 -12.49
CA ASN A 69 16.15 -3.01 -13.34
C ASN A 69 15.76 -1.52 -13.45
N GLN A 70 14.57 -1.17 -12.98
CA GLN A 70 14.05 0.21 -12.95
C GLN A 70 13.00 0.37 -11.86
N ASN A 71 12.78 1.59 -11.39
CA ASN A 71 11.67 1.88 -10.49
C ASN A 71 10.34 1.81 -11.24
N THR A 72 9.55 0.78 -10.94
CA THR A 72 8.27 0.47 -11.60
C THR A 72 7.05 1.01 -10.86
N GLY A 73 7.25 1.68 -9.72
CA GLY A 73 6.18 2.16 -8.85
C GLY A 73 5.66 1.07 -7.91
N PHE A 74 4.52 1.37 -7.26
CA PHE A 74 3.96 0.52 -6.21
C PHE A 74 3.33 -0.77 -6.76
N ALA A 75 2.39 -0.65 -7.68
CA ALA A 75 1.62 -1.79 -8.20
C ALA A 75 2.53 -2.83 -8.89
N VAL A 76 3.31 -2.40 -9.87
CA VAL A 76 4.17 -3.30 -10.65
C VAL A 76 5.30 -3.87 -9.81
N GLY A 77 5.86 -3.07 -8.87
CA GLY A 77 6.87 -3.55 -7.93
C GLY A 77 6.35 -4.65 -7.01
N ASN A 78 5.18 -4.45 -6.40
CA ASN A 78 4.53 -5.49 -5.58
C ASN A 78 4.15 -6.71 -6.43
N ASN A 79 3.67 -6.52 -7.66
CA ASN A 79 3.31 -7.62 -8.56
C ASN A 79 4.51 -8.54 -8.88
N ALA A 80 5.72 -8.02 -8.95
CA ALA A 80 6.92 -8.85 -9.12
C ALA A 80 7.09 -9.81 -7.93
N GLY A 81 6.90 -9.31 -6.71
CA GLY A 81 6.94 -10.14 -5.49
C GLY A 81 5.77 -11.11 -5.40
N ILE A 82 4.54 -10.68 -5.73
CA ILE A 82 3.35 -11.54 -5.79
C ILE A 82 3.57 -12.69 -6.76
N ASN A 83 4.06 -12.39 -7.97
CA ASN A 83 4.33 -13.40 -8.98
C ASN A 83 5.33 -14.44 -8.47
N PHE A 84 6.46 -14.01 -7.88
CA PHE A 84 7.44 -14.91 -7.30
C PHE A 84 6.85 -15.77 -6.18
N ALA A 85 6.11 -15.17 -5.26
CA ALA A 85 5.43 -15.87 -4.16
C ALA A 85 4.49 -16.96 -4.68
N ARG A 86 3.75 -16.68 -5.76
CA ARG A 86 2.78 -17.61 -6.35
C ARG A 86 3.43 -18.67 -7.25
N THR A 87 4.41 -18.29 -8.07
CA THR A 87 4.99 -19.23 -9.07
C THR A 87 6.12 -20.07 -8.52
N GLU A 88 6.99 -19.50 -7.66
CA GLU A 88 8.17 -20.19 -7.14
C GLU A 88 7.89 -20.81 -5.76
N LEU A 89 7.29 -20.03 -4.84
CA LEU A 89 7.06 -20.47 -3.45
C LEU A 89 5.73 -21.19 -3.28
N LYS A 90 4.82 -21.13 -4.27
CA LYS A 90 3.47 -21.73 -4.23
C LYS A 90 2.65 -21.30 -3.01
N SER A 91 2.86 -20.07 -2.54
CA SER A 91 2.18 -19.55 -1.36
C SER A 91 0.68 -19.44 -1.58
N ASP A 92 -0.12 -19.89 -0.61
CA ASP A 92 -1.58 -19.79 -0.64
C ASP A 92 -2.05 -18.34 -0.46
N PHE A 93 -1.43 -17.64 0.50
CA PHE A 93 -1.69 -16.24 0.82
C PHE A 93 -0.48 -15.38 0.46
N VAL A 94 -0.74 -14.14 0.03
CA VAL A 94 0.33 -13.16 -0.19
C VAL A 94 -0.04 -11.86 0.53
N CYS A 95 0.83 -11.42 1.44
CA CYS A 95 0.68 -10.16 2.17
C CYS A 95 1.61 -9.10 1.57
N CYS A 96 1.08 -8.15 0.81
CA CYS A 96 1.84 -6.96 0.43
C CYS A 96 1.85 -5.96 1.58
N ILE A 97 3.02 -5.67 2.09
CA ILE A 97 3.23 -4.82 3.26
C ILE A 97 4.29 -3.75 2.97
N ASN A 98 4.04 -2.51 3.37
CA ASN A 98 5.01 -1.42 3.23
C ASN A 98 6.25 -1.70 4.08
N ASN A 99 7.40 -1.29 3.59
CA ASN A 99 8.68 -1.51 4.28
C ASN A 99 8.85 -0.68 5.57
N ASP A 100 7.97 0.28 5.85
CA ASP A 100 7.91 1.08 7.07
C ASP A 100 6.80 0.63 8.03
N THR A 101 6.40 -0.64 7.94
CA THR A 101 5.44 -1.28 8.84
C THR A 101 6.08 -2.34 9.71
N LEU A 102 5.48 -2.61 10.88
CA LEU A 102 5.91 -3.66 11.80
C LEU A 102 4.74 -4.60 12.08
N VAL A 103 5.00 -5.91 12.01
CA VAL A 103 4.09 -6.95 12.48
C VAL A 103 4.50 -7.30 13.91
N GLU A 104 3.65 -6.94 14.90
CA GLU A 104 3.93 -7.18 16.32
C GLU A 104 3.06 -8.31 16.91
N GLN A 105 2.17 -8.89 16.10
CA GLN A 105 1.20 -9.89 16.51
C GLN A 105 1.68 -11.31 16.19
N ASN A 106 1.82 -12.15 17.21
CA ASN A 106 2.37 -13.51 17.05
C ASN A 106 1.41 -14.49 16.35
N ASP A 107 0.10 -14.30 16.51
CA ASP A 107 -0.94 -15.11 15.88
C ASP A 107 -1.47 -14.49 14.56
N PHE A 108 -0.69 -13.58 13.94
CA PHE A 108 -1.10 -12.83 12.77
C PHE A 108 -1.56 -13.74 11.62
N PHE A 109 -0.79 -14.76 11.27
CA PHE A 109 -1.13 -15.65 10.16
C PHE A 109 -2.30 -16.59 10.49
N SER A 110 -2.37 -17.16 11.69
CA SER A 110 -3.51 -18.00 12.09
C SER A 110 -4.82 -17.20 12.07
N ARG A 111 -4.80 -15.95 12.50
CA ARG A 111 -5.96 -15.06 12.40
C ARG A 111 -6.37 -14.76 10.96
N ILE A 112 -5.41 -14.60 10.04
CA ILE A 112 -5.73 -14.46 8.61
C ILE A 112 -6.49 -15.67 8.10
N ILE A 113 -6.06 -16.88 8.46
CA ILE A 113 -6.74 -18.13 8.09
C ILE A 113 -8.15 -18.16 8.65
N ASP A 114 -8.32 -17.84 9.95
CA ASP A 114 -9.65 -17.80 10.60
C ASP A 114 -10.58 -16.81 9.87
N ILE A 115 -10.13 -15.59 9.62
CA ILE A 115 -10.91 -14.58 8.89
C ILE A 115 -11.28 -15.08 7.50
N TYR A 116 -10.33 -15.68 6.77
CA TYR A 116 -10.59 -16.21 5.43
C TYR A 116 -11.64 -17.34 5.46
N LEU A 117 -11.54 -18.28 6.40
CA LEU A 117 -12.50 -19.37 6.54
C LEU A 117 -13.90 -18.88 6.93
N GLU A 118 -13.99 -17.82 7.75
CA GLU A 118 -15.26 -17.22 8.16
C GLU A 118 -15.92 -16.41 7.02
N THR A 119 -15.13 -15.75 6.16
CA THR A 119 -15.66 -14.71 5.28
C THR A 119 -15.49 -14.99 3.79
N ASN A 120 -14.58 -15.89 3.41
CA ASN A 120 -14.13 -16.12 2.03
C ASN A 120 -13.77 -14.81 1.29
N ALA A 121 -13.23 -13.82 2.03
CA ALA A 121 -12.85 -12.54 1.47
C ALA A 121 -11.65 -12.67 0.53
N ALA A 122 -11.68 -11.98 -0.61
CA ALA A 122 -10.58 -11.97 -1.59
C ALA A 122 -9.38 -11.19 -1.09
N VAL A 123 -9.61 -10.11 -0.35
CA VAL A 123 -8.56 -9.27 0.23
C VAL A 123 -8.92 -8.94 1.69
N ILE A 124 -7.95 -9.11 2.58
CA ILE A 124 -8.09 -8.79 4.00
C ILE A 124 -7.17 -7.60 4.32
N GLY A 125 -7.68 -6.60 5.04
CA GLY A 125 -6.91 -5.47 5.55
C GLY A 125 -6.90 -5.47 7.08
N PRO A 126 -5.73 -5.24 7.71
CA PRO A 126 -5.59 -5.18 9.16
C PRO A 126 -6.00 -3.82 9.72
N LYS A 127 -6.17 -3.78 11.05
CA LYS A 127 -6.13 -2.56 11.82
C LYS A 127 -4.72 -1.98 11.80
N VAL A 128 -4.60 -0.68 11.53
CA VAL A 128 -3.31 -0.02 11.38
C VAL A 128 -3.13 1.01 12.49
N TYR A 129 -2.14 0.80 13.35
CA TYR A 129 -1.69 1.78 14.33
C TYR A 129 -0.61 2.67 13.73
N LEU A 130 -0.68 3.96 13.98
CA LEU A 130 0.38 4.91 13.67
C LEU A 130 1.45 4.91 14.77
N LYS A 131 2.55 5.64 14.52
CA LYS A 131 3.66 5.76 15.47
C LYS A 131 3.25 6.28 16.86
N ASP A 132 2.24 7.15 16.90
CA ASP A 132 1.66 7.73 18.13
C ASP A 132 0.52 6.87 18.74
N ASN A 133 0.34 5.64 18.25
CA ASN A 133 -0.74 4.70 18.58
C ASN A 133 -2.16 5.21 18.23
N SER A 134 -2.29 6.27 17.45
CA SER A 134 -3.56 6.59 16.80
C SER A 134 -3.85 5.63 15.64
N TYR A 135 -5.08 5.64 15.13
CA TYR A 135 -5.49 4.77 14.03
C TYR A 135 -5.26 5.43 12.67
N GLN A 136 -4.74 4.65 11.72
CA GLN A 136 -4.73 5.04 10.32
C GLN A 136 -6.15 5.02 9.77
N LEU A 137 -6.59 6.17 9.27
CA LEU A 137 -7.88 6.28 8.63
C LEU A 137 -7.85 5.66 7.23
N PHE A 138 -8.91 4.99 6.84
CA PHE A 138 -9.13 4.48 5.49
C PHE A 138 -10.51 4.90 4.96
N ASN A 139 -10.72 4.78 3.66
CA ASN A 139 -11.99 5.16 3.04
C ASN A 139 -12.99 4.02 3.19
N THR A 140 -14.12 4.28 3.84
CA THR A 140 -15.18 3.27 4.04
C THR A 140 -15.98 2.96 2.77
N LYS A 141 -15.85 3.80 1.73
CA LYS A 141 -16.54 3.62 0.46
C LYS A 141 -15.77 4.27 -0.69
N LEU A 142 -16.01 3.76 -1.88
CA LEU A 142 -15.55 4.40 -3.10
C LEU A 142 -16.35 5.69 -3.34
N GLU A 143 -15.66 6.78 -3.61
CA GLU A 143 -16.29 8.06 -3.94
C GLU A 143 -16.81 8.08 -5.39
N THR A 144 -17.63 9.07 -5.75
CA THR A 144 -18.22 9.17 -7.09
C THR A 144 -17.21 9.64 -8.14
N VAL A 145 -17.49 9.35 -9.42
CA VAL A 145 -16.70 9.89 -10.55
C VAL A 145 -16.63 11.42 -10.51
N SER A 146 -17.73 12.11 -10.14
CA SER A 146 -17.76 13.57 -10.01
C SER A 146 -16.81 14.09 -8.94
N PHE A 147 -16.71 13.40 -7.80
CA PHE A 147 -15.74 13.69 -6.75
C PHE A 147 -14.30 13.60 -7.27
N TYR A 148 -13.95 12.50 -7.96
CA TYR A 148 -12.60 12.33 -8.50
C TYR A 148 -12.29 13.31 -9.64
N ARG A 149 -13.26 13.70 -10.47
CA ARG A 149 -13.09 14.77 -11.47
C ARG A 149 -12.79 16.13 -10.81
N LYS A 150 -13.48 16.46 -9.72
CA LYS A 150 -13.19 17.65 -8.92
C LYS A 150 -11.77 17.60 -8.33
N LYS A 151 -11.40 16.48 -7.67
CA LYS A 151 -10.05 16.27 -7.14
C LYS A 151 -8.97 16.41 -8.22
N LEU A 152 -9.22 15.86 -9.41
CA LEU A 152 -8.31 16.00 -10.57
C LEU A 152 -8.10 17.46 -10.98
N SER A 153 -9.17 18.26 -10.98
CA SER A 153 -9.09 19.72 -11.25
C SER A 153 -8.27 20.43 -10.17
N ASP A 154 -8.51 20.11 -8.90
CA ASP A 154 -7.79 20.70 -7.77
C ASP A 154 -6.29 20.34 -7.79
N TYR A 155 -5.94 19.09 -8.12
CA TYR A 155 -4.54 18.67 -8.29
C TYR A 155 -3.84 19.40 -9.44
N LYS A 156 -4.53 19.63 -10.59
CA LYS A 156 -3.98 20.41 -11.72
C LYS A 156 -3.68 21.86 -11.32
N LYS A 157 -4.60 22.50 -10.58
CA LYS A 157 -4.38 23.85 -10.03
C LYS A 157 -3.22 23.87 -9.05
N SER A 158 -3.18 22.89 -8.14
CA SER A 158 -2.10 22.75 -7.14
C SER A 158 -0.73 22.60 -7.80
N VAL A 159 -0.57 21.71 -8.79
CA VAL A 159 0.74 21.52 -9.45
C VAL A 159 1.20 22.76 -10.19
N PHE A 160 0.27 23.51 -10.78
CA PHE A 160 0.58 24.79 -11.41
C PHE A 160 1.13 25.80 -10.39
N LEU A 161 0.44 25.98 -9.27
CA LEU A 161 0.85 26.90 -8.20
C LEU A 161 2.19 26.47 -7.55
N LEU A 162 2.39 25.15 -7.35
CA LEU A 162 3.64 24.62 -6.81
C LEU A 162 4.84 24.90 -7.74
N ASN A 163 4.66 24.74 -9.06
CA ASN A 163 5.71 25.08 -10.03
C ASN A 163 6.06 26.58 -9.99
N LEU A 164 5.06 27.47 -9.94
CA LEU A 164 5.30 28.91 -9.78
C LEU A 164 6.08 29.22 -8.50
N LYS A 165 5.63 28.68 -7.35
CA LYS A 165 6.33 28.84 -6.05
C LYS A 165 7.77 28.33 -6.10
N TYR A 166 7.99 27.18 -6.76
CA TYR A 166 9.33 26.63 -6.95
C TYR A 166 10.24 27.53 -7.77
N ILE A 167 9.73 28.13 -8.87
CA ILE A 167 10.48 29.08 -9.70
C ILE A 167 10.83 30.34 -8.87
N PHE A 168 9.86 30.92 -8.17
CA PHE A 168 10.08 32.10 -7.34
C PHE A 168 11.08 31.84 -6.20
N SER A 169 11.02 30.66 -5.57
CA SER A 169 11.99 30.27 -4.54
C SER A 169 13.43 30.22 -5.08
N LYS A 170 13.61 29.78 -6.34
CA LYS A 170 14.92 29.79 -7.00
C LYS A 170 15.43 31.20 -7.34
N LEU A 171 14.53 32.15 -7.54
CA LEU A 171 14.85 33.56 -7.80
C LEU A 171 15.06 34.38 -6.50
N GLY A 172 15.05 33.70 -5.30
CA GLY A 172 15.22 34.36 -4.02
C GLY A 172 13.98 35.17 -3.58
N ILE A 173 12.87 35.07 -4.29
CA ILE A 173 11.63 35.78 -3.98
C ILE A 173 10.81 34.90 -3.02
N ASN A 174 10.84 35.22 -1.72
CA ASN A 174 9.99 34.60 -0.72
C ASN A 174 8.54 35.06 -0.86
N ILE A 175 7.74 34.30 -1.61
CA ILE A 175 6.29 34.48 -1.60
C ILE A 175 5.79 33.92 -0.25
N SER A 176 5.37 34.88 0.59
CA SER A 176 4.75 34.75 1.92
C SER A 176 4.36 33.35 2.36
N LYS A 177 4.79 33.01 3.59
CA LYS A 177 4.33 31.87 4.41
C LYS A 177 2.83 32.00 4.77
N ASN A 178 1.94 31.99 3.82
CA ASN A 178 0.61 31.52 4.13
C ASN A 178 0.75 30.02 4.31
N LYS A 179 0.59 29.55 5.54
CA LYS A 179 0.38 28.14 5.90
C LYS A 179 -0.83 27.66 5.09
N ASN A 180 -0.63 27.31 3.84
CA ASN A 180 -1.64 26.58 3.11
C ASN A 180 -1.71 25.19 3.74
N ASN A 181 -2.77 24.96 4.47
CA ASN A 181 -3.26 23.68 4.92
C ASN A 181 -3.55 22.74 3.73
N LEU A 182 -2.52 22.40 2.94
CA LEU A 182 -2.60 21.39 1.88
C LEU A 182 -2.36 19.97 2.42
N SER A 183 -1.96 19.88 3.69
CA SER A 183 -1.64 18.60 4.33
C SER A 183 -2.72 18.08 5.30
N ASN A 184 -3.85 18.76 5.48
CA ASN A 184 -4.86 18.34 6.44
C ASN A 184 -6.27 18.28 5.83
N ASN A 185 -6.47 17.52 4.75
CA ASN A 185 -7.68 16.74 4.64
C ASN A 185 -7.42 15.38 5.34
N LYS A 186 -7.07 15.39 6.62
CA LYS A 186 -7.57 14.38 7.53
C LYS A 186 -9.08 14.47 7.36
N SER A 187 -9.68 13.48 6.71
CA SER A 187 -11.13 13.29 6.77
C SER A 187 -11.46 13.49 8.25
N LYS A 188 -12.29 14.49 8.56
CA LYS A 188 -12.85 14.65 9.89
C LYS A 188 -13.77 13.46 10.15
N PHE A 189 -13.17 12.31 10.41
CA PHE A 189 -13.78 11.38 11.31
C PHE A 189 -13.65 12.07 12.67
N ASP A 190 -14.76 12.47 13.25
CA ASP A 190 -14.77 12.91 14.63
C ASP A 190 -14.04 11.84 15.45
N SER A 191 -13.02 12.24 16.17
CA SER A 191 -12.19 11.40 17.05
C SER A 191 -13.01 10.74 18.19
N LYS A 192 -14.33 10.71 18.07
CA LYS A 192 -15.28 10.18 19.04
C LYS A 192 -15.74 8.75 18.78
N ASP A 193 -15.46 8.16 17.60
CA ASP A 193 -15.94 6.81 17.33
C ASP A 193 -14.80 5.83 17.07
N SER A 194 -14.00 5.59 18.12
CA SER A 194 -12.99 4.52 18.13
C SER A 194 -13.63 3.13 17.93
N SER A 195 -14.95 2.99 18.19
CA SER A 195 -15.70 1.74 18.01
C SER A 195 -15.69 1.27 16.57
N PHE A 196 -15.64 2.18 15.59
CA PHE A 196 -15.55 1.85 14.17
C PHE A 196 -14.32 0.97 13.87
N PHE A 197 -13.15 1.30 14.47
CA PHE A 197 -11.91 0.54 14.23
C PHE A 197 -11.85 -0.78 15.01
N GLU A 198 -12.80 -1.04 15.89
CA GLU A 198 -12.90 -2.28 16.67
C GLU A 198 -13.89 -3.29 16.05
N THR A 199 -14.51 -2.95 14.92
CA THR A 199 -15.48 -3.82 14.24
C THR A 199 -15.02 -4.17 12.82
N GLU A 200 -15.46 -5.33 12.33
CA GLU A 200 -15.19 -5.74 10.95
C GLU A 200 -16.08 -4.99 9.97
N HIS A 201 -15.51 -4.65 8.82
CA HIS A 201 -16.21 -3.96 7.74
C HIS A 201 -15.93 -4.64 6.40
N THR A 202 -16.97 -5.05 5.71
CA THR A 202 -16.88 -5.62 4.36
C THR A 202 -17.08 -4.55 3.29
N ASN A 203 -16.51 -4.78 2.12
CA ASN A 203 -16.66 -3.91 0.95
C ASN A 203 -16.26 -2.45 1.23
N VAL A 204 -15.09 -2.27 1.79
CA VAL A 204 -14.45 -0.98 2.07
C VAL A 204 -13.18 -0.79 1.24
N VAL A 205 -12.78 0.45 0.98
CA VAL A 205 -11.48 0.72 0.36
C VAL A 205 -10.41 0.56 1.43
N LEU A 206 -9.72 -0.59 1.42
CA LEU A 206 -8.68 -0.93 2.39
C LEU A 206 -7.47 0.01 2.27
N HIS A 207 -6.65 0.10 3.31
CA HIS A 207 -5.42 0.90 3.29
C HIS A 207 -4.26 0.11 2.69
N GLY A 208 -3.54 0.70 1.73
CA GLY A 208 -2.51 0.04 0.94
C GLY A 208 -1.22 -0.34 1.68
N CYS A 209 -1.04 0.10 2.94
CA CYS A 209 0.19 -0.25 3.67
C CYS A 209 0.29 -1.73 4.06
N CYS A 210 -0.84 -2.45 4.09
CA CYS A 210 -0.87 -3.90 4.28
C CYS A 210 -2.16 -4.48 3.69
N LEU A 211 -2.00 -5.33 2.67
CA LEU A 211 -3.10 -5.99 1.98
C LEU A 211 -2.78 -7.48 1.84
N ILE A 212 -3.66 -8.33 2.37
CA ILE A 212 -3.51 -9.77 2.34
C ILE A 212 -4.41 -10.32 1.23
N PHE A 213 -3.79 -10.83 0.17
CA PHE A 213 -4.45 -11.52 -0.93
C PHE A 213 -4.64 -13.00 -0.59
N THR A 214 -5.84 -13.50 -0.73
CA THR A 214 -6.25 -14.85 -0.34
C THR A 214 -6.34 -15.79 -1.55
N PRO A 215 -6.48 -17.10 -1.34
CA PRO A 215 -6.62 -18.04 -2.45
C PRO A 215 -7.73 -17.67 -3.45
N VAL A 216 -8.90 -17.22 -2.99
CA VAL A 216 -10.02 -16.86 -3.87
C VAL A 216 -9.72 -15.62 -4.74
N PHE A 217 -8.87 -14.70 -4.28
CA PHE A 217 -8.40 -13.60 -5.12
C PHE A 217 -7.64 -14.11 -6.33
N PHE A 218 -6.75 -15.10 -6.13
CA PHE A 218 -5.89 -15.64 -7.16
C PHE A 218 -6.61 -16.55 -8.18
N GLU A 219 -7.87 -16.87 -7.95
CA GLU A 219 -8.73 -17.51 -8.97
C GLU A 219 -9.13 -16.54 -10.09
N HIS A 220 -9.09 -15.23 -9.82
CA HIS A 220 -9.55 -14.19 -10.75
C HIS A 220 -8.46 -13.21 -11.17
N PHE A 221 -7.47 -12.96 -10.30
CA PHE A 221 -6.45 -11.92 -10.47
C PHE A 221 -5.05 -12.44 -10.16
N SER A 222 -4.03 -11.81 -10.73
CA SER A 222 -2.62 -12.13 -10.47
C SER A 222 -1.90 -11.09 -9.59
N GLY A 223 -2.58 -10.03 -9.17
CA GLY A 223 -2.03 -8.93 -8.37
C GLY A 223 -2.78 -7.62 -8.57
N PHE A 224 -2.13 -6.50 -8.30
CA PHE A 224 -2.67 -5.16 -8.55
C PHE A 224 -2.78 -4.86 -10.06
N SER A 225 -3.74 -4.00 -10.44
CA SER A 225 -3.73 -3.38 -11.77
C SER A 225 -2.40 -2.65 -12.02
N PRO A 226 -1.69 -2.90 -13.13
CA PRO A 226 -0.38 -2.30 -13.40
C PRO A 226 -0.45 -0.84 -13.89
N ASP A 227 -1.64 -0.27 -14.01
CA ASP A 227 -1.88 1.01 -14.71
C ASP A 227 -1.47 2.24 -13.90
N THR A 228 -1.17 2.07 -12.59
CA THR A 228 -0.74 3.15 -11.72
C THR A 228 0.73 2.99 -11.31
N PHE A 229 1.42 4.13 -11.18
CA PHE A 229 2.77 4.16 -10.63
C PHE A 229 2.72 4.32 -9.10
N LEU A 230 1.89 5.24 -8.61
CA LEU A 230 1.65 5.52 -7.19
C LEU A 230 0.26 6.13 -7.01
N TYR A 231 -0.42 5.76 -5.91
CA TYR A 231 -1.74 6.22 -5.50
C TYR A 231 -2.89 5.63 -6.32
N ARG A 232 -4.01 5.39 -5.70
CA ARG A 232 -5.27 4.85 -6.24
C ARG A 232 -5.27 3.34 -6.50
N GLU A 233 -4.22 2.66 -6.12
CA GLU A 233 -4.14 1.21 -6.21
C GLU A 233 -5.27 0.54 -5.41
N GLU A 234 -5.58 1.08 -4.24
CA GLU A 234 -6.61 0.55 -3.33
C GLU A 234 -8.03 0.73 -3.88
N GLU A 235 -8.33 1.90 -4.45
CA GLU A 235 -9.64 2.15 -5.07
C GLU A 235 -9.82 1.29 -6.34
N ILE A 236 -8.77 1.11 -7.15
CA ILE A 236 -8.81 0.25 -8.34
C ILE A 236 -8.99 -1.21 -7.91
N LEU A 237 -8.22 -1.69 -6.94
CA LEU A 237 -8.36 -3.04 -6.39
C LEU A 237 -9.78 -3.31 -5.88
N TYR A 238 -10.38 -2.33 -5.16
CA TYR A 238 -11.77 -2.42 -4.72
C TYR A 238 -12.74 -2.58 -5.89
N ILE A 239 -12.55 -1.82 -6.97
CA ILE A 239 -13.36 -1.93 -8.19
C ILE A 239 -13.19 -3.31 -8.82
N ASP A 240 -11.95 -3.78 -9.00
CA ASP A 240 -11.63 -5.03 -9.66
C ASP A 240 -12.31 -6.22 -8.94
N ILE A 241 -12.11 -6.36 -7.63
CA ILE A 241 -12.72 -7.45 -6.86
C ILE A 241 -14.25 -7.37 -6.84
N SER A 242 -14.82 -6.16 -6.74
CA SER A 242 -16.28 -5.96 -6.77
C SER A 242 -16.87 -6.35 -8.13
N SER A 243 -16.13 -6.16 -9.23
CA SER A 243 -16.58 -6.44 -10.60
C SER A 243 -16.89 -7.91 -10.86
N VAL A 244 -16.23 -8.80 -10.12
CA VAL A 244 -16.40 -10.26 -10.22
C VAL A 244 -17.23 -10.81 -9.03
N GLY A 245 -17.85 -9.94 -8.26
CA GLY A 245 -18.71 -10.34 -7.12
C GLY A 245 -17.96 -10.81 -5.88
N LEU A 246 -16.65 -10.54 -5.80
CA LEU A 246 -15.84 -10.83 -4.62
C LEU A 246 -15.92 -9.71 -3.59
N ASN A 247 -15.64 -10.06 -2.32
CA ASN A 247 -15.63 -9.14 -1.19
C ASN A 247 -14.22 -8.93 -0.65
N ASN A 248 -13.99 -7.76 -0.06
CA ASN A 248 -12.88 -7.53 0.84
C ASN A 248 -13.38 -7.31 2.27
N ILE A 249 -12.48 -7.43 3.24
CA ILE A 249 -12.79 -7.21 4.65
C ILE A 249 -11.67 -6.45 5.36
N TYR A 250 -12.04 -5.42 6.11
CA TYR A 250 -11.22 -4.88 7.20
C TYR A 250 -11.53 -5.68 8.45
N SER A 251 -10.50 -6.21 9.11
CA SER A 251 -10.68 -6.95 10.36
C SER A 251 -9.70 -6.46 11.44
N PRO A 252 -10.20 -5.99 12.59
CA PRO A 252 -9.37 -5.62 13.73
C PRO A 252 -8.80 -6.82 14.49
N LYS A 253 -9.17 -8.06 14.14
CA LYS A 253 -8.57 -9.28 14.68
C LYS A 253 -7.09 -9.40 14.36
N ILE A 254 -6.64 -8.72 13.28
CA ILE A 254 -5.24 -8.57 12.90
C ILE A 254 -4.85 -7.10 12.90
N TYR A 255 -3.60 -6.81 13.33
CA TYR A 255 -3.11 -5.44 13.37
C TYR A 255 -1.62 -5.34 13.04
N ILE A 256 -1.24 -4.17 12.54
CA ILE A 256 0.14 -3.77 12.25
C ILE A 256 0.40 -2.36 12.76
N LYS A 257 1.68 -2.00 12.87
CA LYS A 257 2.13 -0.64 13.18
C LYS A 257 2.80 -0.02 11.96
N HIS A 258 2.32 1.15 11.52
CA HIS A 258 2.84 1.89 10.37
C HIS A 258 3.62 3.12 10.85
N LEU A 259 4.90 3.22 10.51
CA LEU A 259 5.80 4.26 11.02
C LEU A 259 5.75 5.55 10.21
N GLU A 260 5.03 5.55 9.09
CA GLU A 260 4.76 6.63 8.12
C GLU A 260 5.96 7.27 7.39
N ASP A 261 5.80 7.49 6.07
CA ASP A 261 6.54 8.42 5.19
C ASP A 261 8.05 8.22 4.96
N ALA A 262 8.64 7.07 5.31
CA ALA A 262 10.08 6.89 5.15
C ALA A 262 10.54 6.97 3.67
N ALA A 263 9.94 6.20 2.78
CA ALA A 263 10.37 6.10 1.38
C ALA A 263 10.14 7.37 0.56
N THR A 264 8.98 8.03 0.73
CA THR A 264 8.68 9.27 -0.02
C THR A 264 9.51 10.46 0.48
N ASN A 265 9.87 10.48 1.77
CA ASN A 265 10.71 11.52 2.34
C ASN A 265 12.16 11.43 1.85
N SER A 266 12.69 10.23 1.63
CA SER A 266 14.07 10.00 1.16
C SER A 266 14.35 10.45 -0.27
N LEU A 267 13.29 10.67 -1.08
CA LEU A 267 13.42 11.00 -2.51
C LEU A 267 13.82 12.44 -2.82
N PHE A 268 13.63 13.37 -1.89
CA PHE A 268 13.71 14.80 -2.23
C PHE A 268 14.34 15.67 -1.14
N ASP A 269 15.43 16.35 -1.47
CA ASP A 269 16.02 17.40 -0.62
C ASP A 269 15.18 18.69 -0.56
N ASN A 270 14.15 18.80 -1.40
CA ASN A 270 13.33 19.99 -1.54
C ASN A 270 11.85 19.68 -1.50
N ASN A 271 11.14 20.23 -0.52
CA ASN A 271 9.71 20.05 -0.32
C ASN A 271 8.85 20.37 -1.57
N TYR A 272 9.23 21.36 -2.39
CA TYR A 272 8.47 21.68 -3.60
C TYR A 272 8.60 20.59 -4.66
N LYS A 273 9.79 20.02 -4.87
CA LYS A 273 10.00 18.91 -5.81
C LYS A 273 9.20 17.69 -5.38
N LYS A 274 9.23 17.35 -4.06
CA LYS A 274 8.42 16.27 -3.49
C LYS A 274 6.93 16.49 -3.74
N LEU A 275 6.39 17.67 -3.41
CA LEU A 275 4.97 17.98 -3.57
C LEU A 275 4.54 17.96 -5.05
N ILE A 276 5.39 18.44 -5.95
CA ILE A 276 5.14 18.40 -7.41
C ILE A 276 5.09 16.96 -7.90
N PHE A 277 6.05 16.11 -7.49
CA PHE A 277 6.09 14.68 -7.82
C PHE A 277 4.83 13.95 -7.34
N VAL A 278 4.50 14.08 -6.05
CA VAL A 278 3.31 13.51 -5.44
C VAL A 278 2.04 13.95 -6.19
N THR A 279 1.88 15.26 -6.44
CA THR A 279 0.68 15.78 -7.10
C THR A 279 0.58 15.32 -8.56
N LYS A 280 1.70 15.23 -9.30
CA LYS A 280 1.71 14.70 -10.67
C LYS A 280 1.28 13.23 -10.72
N ASN A 281 1.74 12.39 -9.78
CA ASN A 281 1.32 10.99 -9.71
C ASN A 281 -0.16 10.88 -9.34
N LYS A 282 -0.64 11.66 -8.36
CA LYS A 282 -2.08 11.73 -8.04
C LYS A 282 -2.93 12.13 -9.27
N ILE A 283 -2.45 13.03 -10.12
CA ILE A 283 -3.15 13.40 -11.37
C ILE A 283 -3.23 12.21 -12.32
N LYS A 284 -2.09 11.50 -12.55
CA LYS A 284 -2.04 10.35 -13.46
C LYS A 284 -2.97 9.23 -12.97
N SER A 285 -2.80 8.82 -11.73
CA SER A 285 -3.55 7.69 -11.15
C SER A 285 -5.04 8.00 -10.95
N THR A 286 -5.41 9.26 -10.66
CA THR A 286 -6.83 9.64 -10.63
C THR A 286 -7.49 9.59 -12.02
N ARG A 287 -6.76 9.81 -13.12
CA ARG A 287 -7.29 9.60 -14.48
C ARG A 287 -7.55 8.12 -14.77
N VAL A 288 -6.58 7.27 -14.38
CA VAL A 288 -6.71 5.81 -14.51
C VAL A 288 -7.94 5.33 -13.72
N LEU A 289 -8.07 5.73 -12.45
CA LEU A 289 -9.24 5.40 -11.63
C LEU A 289 -10.56 5.83 -12.28
N ILE A 290 -10.66 7.05 -12.81
CA ILE A 290 -11.87 7.52 -13.50
C ILE A 290 -12.17 6.66 -14.74
N GLN A 291 -11.16 6.21 -15.47
CA GLN A 291 -11.34 5.31 -16.62
C GLN A 291 -11.88 3.96 -16.16
N HIS A 292 -11.30 3.35 -15.13
CA HIS A 292 -11.79 2.10 -14.52
C HIS A 292 -13.24 2.22 -14.07
N MET A 293 -13.61 3.28 -13.37
CA MET A 293 -15.00 3.52 -12.93
C MET A 293 -16.00 3.67 -14.10
N ASN A 294 -15.55 4.27 -15.22
CA ASN A 294 -16.43 4.46 -16.37
C ASN A 294 -16.62 3.15 -17.16
N SER A 295 -15.58 2.30 -17.26
CA SER A 295 -15.69 0.99 -17.95
C SER A 295 -16.68 0.06 -17.24
N MET A 296 -16.69 0.05 -15.90
CA MET A 296 -17.64 -0.73 -15.10
C MET A 296 -19.13 -0.34 -15.35
N ASN A 297 -19.40 0.96 -15.48
CA ASN A 297 -20.75 1.44 -15.74
C ASN A 297 -21.28 1.06 -17.14
N GLN A 298 -20.40 0.65 -18.07
CA GLN A 298 -20.76 0.21 -19.42
C GLN A 298 -21.01 -1.31 -19.52
N THR A 299 -20.47 -2.10 -18.60
CA THR A 299 -20.65 -3.56 -18.57
C THR A 299 -21.85 -4.00 -17.73
N GLY A 300 -22.42 -3.11 -16.95
CA GLY A 300 -23.61 -3.33 -16.09
C GLY A 300 -24.94 -2.84 -16.69
N SER A 301 -24.93 -2.36 -17.93
CA SER A 301 -26.11 -2.00 -18.73
C SER A 301 -26.30 -3.02 -19.86
#